data_78a1e24b3a7bc3c225dff388aa151b90
#
_entry.id   78a1e24b3a7bc3c225dff388aa151b90
#
_cell.length_a   1.000
_cell.length_b   1.000
_cell.length_c   1.000
_cell.angle_alpha   90.00
_cell.angle_beta   90.00
_cell.angle_gamma   90.00
#
_symmetry.space_group_name_H-M   'P 1'
#
loop_
_entity.id
_entity.type
_entity.pdbx_description
1 polymer ?
#
loop_
_entity_poly.entity_id
_entity_poly.type
_entity_poly.pdbx_seq_one_letter_code
_entity_poly.pdbx_strand_id
1 'polypeptide(L)'
;VSRLWDAANDPMMGIIADRTRNKIGTHKPFMYWGAIPLNLILIACFSMPELSDTMKVVYCYFAYILHGMVFTVVGTSYSAMGTLVTQDQQERAKISTMRMFFAVVVVITIVGSYVRPFVMGEPIVFEFIGKELLTLQGPSFKDEAQGWFYTSIIFGVISTLILFYTALTTKERVSEPVKKYKLKDMKNILFKNDALMILSLSMFLNTAIWVIQ
;
A
#
# COMPACT_ATOMS: atom_id res chain seq x y z
N VAL A 1 -11.30 2.67 15.46
CA VAL A 1 -11.98 1.43 15.04
C VAL A 1 -11.20 0.75 13.92
N SER A 2 -10.74 1.47 12.86
CA SER A 2 -10.01 0.88 11.73
C SER A 2 -8.71 0.17 12.15
N ARG A 3 -7.91 0.75 13.04
CA ARG A 3 -6.63 0.16 13.50
C ARG A 3 -6.82 -1.17 14.25
N LEU A 4 -7.93 -1.31 15.00
CA LEU A 4 -8.27 -2.59 15.65
C LEU A 4 -8.67 -3.65 14.61
N TRP A 5 -9.35 -3.21 13.54
CA TRP A 5 -9.69 -4.09 12.43
C TRP A 5 -8.44 -4.56 11.69
N ASP A 6 -7.51 -3.64 11.37
CA ASP A 6 -6.25 -3.96 10.71
C ASP A 6 -5.44 -5.00 11.53
N ALA A 7 -5.34 -4.81 12.85
CA ALA A 7 -4.65 -5.75 13.74
C ALA A 7 -5.21 -7.18 13.71
N ALA A 8 -6.50 -7.34 13.42
CA ALA A 8 -7.12 -8.66 13.25
C ALA A 8 -7.03 -9.18 11.81
N ASN A 9 -7.17 -8.29 10.83
CA ASN A 9 -7.21 -8.62 9.41
C ASN A 9 -5.84 -9.03 8.87
N ASP A 10 -4.75 -8.35 9.26
CA ASP A 10 -3.41 -8.61 8.76
C ASP A 10 -2.93 -10.05 9.01
N PRO A 11 -3.02 -10.60 10.24
CA PRO A 11 -2.65 -11.99 10.49
C PRO A 11 -3.55 -12.99 9.76
N MET A 12 -4.84 -12.70 9.64
CA MET A 12 -5.78 -13.57 8.92
C MET A 12 -5.42 -13.65 7.44
N MET A 13 -5.14 -12.51 6.82
CA MET A 13 -4.77 -12.45 5.41
C MET A 13 -3.42 -13.10 5.15
N GLY A 14 -2.44 -12.92 6.04
CA GLY A 14 -1.17 -13.64 5.98
C GLY A 14 -1.37 -15.15 5.93
N ILE A 15 -2.19 -15.71 6.83
CA ILE A 15 -2.50 -17.14 6.86
C ILE A 15 -3.21 -17.61 5.58
N ILE A 16 -4.15 -16.83 5.05
CA ILE A 16 -4.87 -17.15 3.81
C ILE A 16 -3.91 -17.17 2.63
N ALA A 17 -3.06 -16.15 2.53
CA ALA A 17 -2.07 -16.05 1.46
C ALA A 17 -1.08 -17.23 1.50
N ASP A 18 -0.53 -17.55 2.68
CA ASP A 18 0.43 -18.65 2.86
C ASP A 18 -0.18 -20.03 2.54
N ARG A 19 -1.49 -20.20 2.72
CA ARG A 19 -2.20 -21.46 2.41
C ARG A 19 -2.62 -21.57 0.95
N THR A 20 -2.65 -20.48 0.23
CA THR A 20 -3.09 -20.47 -1.17
C THR A 20 -1.99 -21.02 -2.06
N ARG A 21 -2.35 -22.04 -2.86
CA ARG A 21 -1.48 -22.63 -3.88
C ARG A 21 -2.13 -22.45 -5.24
N ASN A 22 -1.49 -21.67 -6.09
CA ASN A 22 -1.94 -21.49 -7.46
C ASN A 22 -0.80 -21.82 -8.42
N LYS A 23 -1.16 -22.15 -9.68
CA LYS A 23 -0.19 -22.38 -10.77
C LYS A 23 0.72 -21.18 -11.03
N ILE A 24 0.28 -19.98 -10.66
CA ILE A 24 1.01 -18.71 -10.86
C ILE A 24 1.97 -18.42 -9.69
N GLY A 25 1.77 -19.05 -8.54
CA GLY A 25 2.53 -18.84 -7.29
C GLY A 25 1.63 -18.77 -6.06
N THR A 26 2.21 -18.48 -4.91
CA THR A 26 1.51 -18.38 -3.62
C THR A 26 0.97 -16.97 -3.39
N HIS A 27 1.80 -15.95 -3.58
CA HIS A 27 1.47 -14.54 -3.32
C HIS A 27 1.14 -13.74 -4.59
N LYS A 28 1.66 -14.15 -5.74
CA LYS A 28 1.38 -13.50 -7.04
C LYS A 28 -0.10 -13.35 -7.38
N PRO A 29 -0.96 -14.37 -7.16
CA PRO A 29 -2.39 -14.25 -7.47
C PRO A 29 -3.06 -13.10 -6.73
N PHE A 30 -2.70 -12.87 -5.47
CA PHE A 30 -3.26 -11.80 -4.66
C PHE A 30 -2.85 -10.42 -5.15
N MET A 31 -1.60 -10.26 -5.62
CA MET A 31 -1.14 -9.02 -6.25
C MET A 31 -1.84 -8.79 -7.59
N TYR A 32 -1.94 -9.83 -8.42
CA TYR A 32 -2.53 -9.75 -9.75
C TYR A 32 -4.04 -9.43 -9.68
N TRP A 33 -4.81 -10.27 -8.98
CA TRP A 33 -6.26 -10.09 -8.88
C TRP A 33 -6.66 -8.96 -7.92
N GLY A 34 -5.83 -8.66 -6.93
CA GLY A 34 -6.06 -7.58 -5.97
C GLY A 34 -5.77 -6.18 -6.51
N ALA A 35 -4.98 -6.05 -7.58
CA ALA A 35 -4.62 -4.75 -8.13
C ALA A 35 -5.83 -3.94 -8.60
N ILE A 36 -6.77 -4.56 -9.30
CA ILE A 36 -7.97 -3.88 -9.82
C ILE A 36 -8.89 -3.44 -8.67
N PRO A 37 -9.37 -4.33 -7.77
CA PRO A 37 -10.28 -3.91 -6.71
C PRO A 37 -9.62 -2.90 -5.77
N LEU A 38 -8.31 -3.01 -5.48
CA LEU A 38 -7.59 -2.05 -4.65
C LEU A 38 -7.74 -0.62 -5.20
N ASN A 39 -7.43 -0.45 -6.48
CA ASN A 39 -7.44 0.87 -7.08
C ASN A 39 -8.85 1.38 -7.41
N LEU A 40 -9.81 0.50 -7.71
CA LEU A 40 -11.21 0.91 -7.85
C LEU A 40 -11.78 1.43 -6.53
N ILE A 41 -11.48 0.77 -5.41
CA ILE A 41 -11.91 1.23 -4.08
C ILE A 41 -11.17 2.51 -3.68
N LEU A 42 -9.88 2.65 -4.04
CA LEU A 42 -9.16 3.91 -3.87
C LEU A 42 -9.89 5.07 -4.57
N ILE A 43 -10.26 4.89 -5.83
CA ILE A 43 -11.01 5.90 -6.59
C ILE A 43 -12.37 6.17 -5.92
N ALA A 44 -13.06 5.13 -5.44
CA ALA A 44 -14.30 5.28 -4.70
C ALA A 44 -14.12 6.10 -3.40
N CYS A 45 -13.00 5.96 -2.68
CA CYS A 45 -12.71 6.77 -1.49
C CYS A 45 -12.64 8.29 -1.79
N PHE A 46 -12.23 8.66 -3.00
CA PHE A 46 -12.15 10.06 -3.44
C PHE A 46 -13.37 10.50 -4.26
N SER A 47 -14.33 9.62 -4.52
CA SER A 47 -15.59 10.01 -5.12
C SER A 47 -16.54 10.51 -4.05
N MET A 48 -17.17 11.65 -4.32
CA MET A 48 -18.18 12.24 -3.43
C MET A 48 -19.56 12.13 -4.07
N PRO A 49 -20.29 11.02 -3.86
CA PRO A 49 -21.64 10.91 -4.39
C PRO A 49 -22.59 11.90 -3.72
N GLU A 50 -23.59 12.35 -4.46
CA GLU A 50 -24.64 13.23 -3.93
C GLU A 50 -25.58 12.44 -3.01
N LEU A 51 -25.20 12.33 -1.76
CA LEU A 51 -25.94 11.65 -0.69
C LEU A 51 -26.27 12.63 0.43
N SER A 52 -27.22 12.25 1.31
CA SER A 52 -27.44 12.99 2.54
C SER A 52 -26.18 12.95 3.44
N ASP A 53 -26.00 13.94 4.31
CA ASP A 53 -24.80 14.08 5.13
C ASP A 53 -24.50 12.84 5.97
N THR A 54 -25.52 12.21 6.54
CA THR A 54 -25.37 10.95 7.29
C THR A 54 -24.90 9.82 6.39
N MET A 55 -25.45 9.72 5.17
CA MET A 55 -25.06 8.67 4.21
C MET A 55 -23.66 8.90 3.63
N LYS A 56 -23.20 10.13 3.49
CA LYS A 56 -21.81 10.44 3.12
C LYS A 56 -20.83 9.90 4.16
N VAL A 57 -21.13 10.11 5.45
CA VAL A 57 -20.29 9.59 6.54
C VAL A 57 -20.23 8.06 6.50
N VAL A 58 -21.37 7.38 6.36
CA VAL A 58 -21.43 5.92 6.23
C VAL A 58 -20.64 5.44 5.02
N TYR A 59 -20.79 6.09 3.87
CA TYR A 59 -20.06 5.79 2.66
C TYR A 59 -18.55 5.90 2.85
N CYS A 60 -18.06 7.01 3.44
CA CYS A 60 -16.64 7.22 3.69
C CYS A 60 -16.07 6.13 4.61
N TYR A 61 -16.75 5.79 5.70
CA TYR A 61 -16.31 4.71 6.60
C TYR A 61 -16.26 3.36 5.89
N PHE A 62 -17.29 3.04 5.11
CA PHE A 62 -17.37 1.77 4.37
C PHE A 62 -16.26 1.67 3.32
N ALA A 63 -16.09 2.71 2.49
CA ALA A 63 -15.06 2.75 1.47
C ALA A 63 -13.66 2.66 2.08
N TYR A 64 -13.40 3.36 3.19
CA TYR A 64 -12.12 3.33 3.89
C TYR A 64 -11.80 1.95 4.49
N ILE A 65 -12.77 1.31 5.16
CA ILE A 65 -12.58 -0.04 5.71
C ILE A 65 -12.33 -1.04 4.59
N LEU A 66 -13.11 -0.98 3.51
CA LEU A 66 -12.97 -1.87 2.37
C LEU A 66 -11.61 -1.69 1.68
N HIS A 67 -11.16 -0.44 1.52
CA HIS A 67 -9.83 -0.12 1.01
C HIS A 67 -8.74 -0.75 1.88
N GLY A 68 -8.82 -0.58 3.20
CA GLY A 68 -7.87 -1.17 4.14
C GLY A 68 -7.81 -2.70 4.04
N MET A 69 -8.96 -3.37 3.93
CA MET A 69 -9.01 -4.83 3.76
C MET A 69 -8.28 -5.29 2.50
N VAL A 70 -8.57 -4.69 1.35
CA VAL A 70 -7.94 -5.08 0.08
C VAL A 70 -6.47 -4.66 0.05
N PHE A 71 -6.14 -3.50 0.63
CA PHE A 71 -4.75 -3.06 0.77
C PHE A 71 -3.91 -4.05 1.57
N THR A 72 -4.44 -4.59 2.67
CA THR A 72 -3.75 -5.63 3.45
C THR A 72 -3.47 -6.87 2.61
N VAL A 73 -4.43 -7.34 1.83
CA VAL A 73 -4.26 -8.51 0.94
C VAL A 73 -3.11 -8.32 -0.04
N VAL A 74 -3.10 -7.20 -0.72
CA VAL A 74 -2.08 -6.88 -1.74
C VAL A 74 -0.74 -6.55 -1.09
N GLY A 75 -0.75 -5.74 -0.02
CA GLY A 75 0.44 -5.27 0.67
C GLY A 75 1.23 -6.37 1.37
N THR A 76 0.53 -7.29 2.06
CA THR A 76 1.18 -8.46 2.67
C THR A 76 1.79 -9.37 1.62
N SER A 77 1.07 -9.62 0.53
CA SER A 77 1.57 -10.42 -0.60
C SER A 77 2.77 -9.78 -1.28
N TYR A 78 2.73 -8.47 -1.52
CA TYR A 78 3.86 -7.71 -2.06
C TYR A 78 5.09 -7.76 -1.13
N SER A 79 4.89 -7.63 0.17
CA SER A 79 5.98 -7.68 1.16
C SER A 79 6.61 -9.08 1.24
N ALA A 80 5.79 -10.12 1.19
CA ALA A 80 6.24 -11.52 1.16
C ALA A 80 7.05 -11.86 -0.10
N MET A 81 6.73 -11.26 -1.25
CA MET A 81 7.50 -11.46 -2.48
C MET A 81 8.98 -11.13 -2.32
N GLY A 82 9.33 -10.11 -1.52
CA GLY A 82 10.73 -9.76 -1.25
C GLY A 82 11.55 -10.92 -0.66
N THR A 83 10.91 -11.78 0.13
CA THR A 83 11.56 -12.96 0.73
C THR A 83 11.55 -14.19 -0.18
N LEU A 84 10.61 -14.26 -1.13
CA LEU A 84 10.45 -15.38 -2.05
C LEU A 84 11.29 -15.26 -3.33
N VAL A 85 11.78 -14.08 -3.63
CA VAL A 85 12.61 -13.83 -4.83
C VAL A 85 14.02 -14.40 -4.68
N THR A 86 14.62 -14.27 -3.49
CA THR A 86 15.99 -14.75 -3.22
C THR A 86 16.14 -15.22 -1.78
N GLN A 87 17.04 -16.18 -1.56
CA GLN A 87 17.46 -16.63 -0.22
C GLN A 87 18.68 -15.87 0.30
N ASP A 88 19.40 -15.20 -0.58
CA ASP A 88 20.60 -14.44 -0.19
C ASP A 88 20.20 -13.21 0.62
N GLN A 89 20.78 -13.09 1.80
CA GLN A 89 20.53 -12.01 2.74
C GLN A 89 21.02 -10.66 2.21
N GLN A 90 22.12 -10.63 1.46
CA GLN A 90 22.64 -9.39 0.89
C GLN A 90 21.74 -8.89 -0.25
N GLU A 91 21.24 -9.78 -1.09
CA GLU A 91 20.29 -9.42 -2.15
C GLU A 91 18.97 -8.92 -1.56
N ARG A 92 18.45 -9.56 -0.51
CA ARG A 92 17.26 -9.08 0.21
C ARG A 92 17.46 -7.67 0.77
N ALA A 93 18.64 -7.40 1.36
CA ALA A 93 18.96 -6.06 1.85
C ALA A 93 18.98 -5.03 0.72
N LYS A 94 19.59 -5.34 -0.43
CA LYS A 94 19.59 -4.46 -1.62
C LYS A 94 18.17 -4.18 -2.12
N ILE A 95 17.32 -5.21 -2.25
CA ILE A 95 15.92 -5.06 -2.66
C ILE A 95 15.17 -4.14 -1.69
N SER A 96 15.33 -4.34 -0.38
CA SER A 96 14.68 -3.51 0.63
C SER A 96 15.18 -2.07 0.59
N THR A 97 16.48 -1.83 0.43
CA THR A 97 17.05 -0.50 0.30
C THR A 97 16.53 0.22 -0.94
N MET A 98 16.51 -0.44 -2.09
CA MET A 98 15.96 0.14 -3.32
C MET A 98 14.47 0.46 -3.18
N ARG A 99 13.69 -0.44 -2.58
CA ARG A 99 12.26 -0.18 -2.31
C ARG A 99 12.06 1.06 -1.44
N MET A 100 12.83 1.20 -0.37
CA MET A 100 12.75 2.37 0.51
C MET A 100 13.20 3.64 -0.19
N PHE A 101 14.30 3.57 -0.96
CA PHE A 101 14.79 4.72 -1.71
C PHE A 101 13.72 5.24 -2.69
N PHE A 102 13.15 4.36 -3.52
CA PHE A 102 12.09 4.77 -4.45
C PHE A 102 10.82 5.24 -3.73
N ALA A 103 10.43 4.61 -2.63
CA ALA A 103 9.29 5.07 -1.85
C ALA A 103 9.49 6.49 -1.32
N VAL A 104 10.65 6.79 -0.73
CA VAL A 104 10.98 8.12 -0.21
C VAL A 104 11.05 9.15 -1.35
N VAL A 105 11.77 8.86 -2.43
CA VAL A 105 11.90 9.77 -3.59
C VAL A 105 10.54 10.05 -4.21
N VAL A 106 9.71 9.03 -4.47
CA VAL A 106 8.39 9.21 -5.08
C VAL A 106 7.46 9.99 -4.15
N VAL A 107 7.41 9.63 -2.86
CA VAL A 107 6.51 10.31 -1.91
C VAL A 107 6.93 11.76 -1.71
N ILE A 108 8.21 12.05 -1.46
CA ILE A 108 8.65 13.42 -1.20
C ILE A 108 8.60 14.26 -2.47
N THR A 109 9.10 13.75 -3.59
CA THR A 109 9.24 14.54 -4.82
C THR A 109 7.92 14.64 -5.57
N ILE A 110 7.23 13.51 -5.82
CA ILE A 110 6.01 13.53 -6.65
C ILE A 110 4.81 13.96 -5.82
N VAL A 111 4.55 13.27 -4.71
CA VAL A 111 3.34 13.53 -3.92
C VAL A 111 3.46 14.87 -3.18
N GLY A 112 4.60 15.12 -2.54
CA GLY A 112 4.80 16.35 -1.75
C GLY A 112 4.86 17.62 -2.60
N SER A 113 5.53 17.56 -3.76
CA SER A 113 5.79 18.78 -4.55
C SER A 113 4.80 19.01 -5.69
N TYR A 114 4.22 17.97 -6.27
CA TYR A 114 3.44 18.10 -7.52
C TYR A 114 1.96 17.77 -7.40
N VAL A 115 1.56 16.90 -6.47
CA VAL A 115 0.15 16.50 -6.37
C VAL A 115 -0.71 17.66 -5.88
N ARG A 116 -0.27 18.41 -4.89
CA ARG A 116 -1.05 19.54 -4.36
C ARG A 116 -1.23 20.65 -5.38
N PRO A 117 -0.20 21.19 -6.07
CA PRO A 117 -0.38 22.14 -7.16
C PRO A 117 -1.30 21.63 -8.26
N PHE A 118 -1.16 20.35 -8.65
CA PHE A 118 -2.04 19.74 -9.64
C PHE A 118 -3.50 19.76 -9.21
N VAL A 119 -3.81 19.38 -7.96
CA VAL A 119 -5.18 19.38 -7.42
C VAL A 119 -5.75 20.79 -7.31
N MET A 120 -4.93 21.75 -6.91
CA MET A 120 -5.36 23.17 -6.77
C MET A 120 -5.44 23.92 -8.12
N GLY A 121 -5.00 23.29 -9.22
CA GLY A 121 -4.95 23.96 -10.53
C GLY A 121 -3.84 25.01 -10.62
N GLU A 122 -2.88 24.96 -9.71
CA GLU A 122 -1.73 25.85 -9.69
C GLU A 122 -0.69 25.45 -10.75
N PRO A 123 0.16 26.38 -11.21
CA PRO A 123 1.26 26.04 -12.11
C PRO A 123 2.21 25.04 -11.48
N ILE A 124 2.53 23.98 -12.19
CA ILE A 124 3.51 22.98 -11.76
C ILE A 124 4.86 23.40 -12.32
N VAL A 125 5.76 23.81 -11.44
CA VAL A 125 7.10 24.25 -11.80
C VAL A 125 8.09 23.13 -11.56
N PHE A 126 8.77 22.68 -12.61
CA PHE A 126 9.86 21.73 -12.51
C PHE A 126 11.17 22.50 -12.38
N GLU A 127 11.75 22.49 -11.17
CA GLU A 127 13.04 23.09 -10.90
C GLU A 127 14.14 22.01 -10.84
N PHE A 128 15.26 22.28 -11.48
CA PHE A 128 16.46 21.47 -11.34
C PHE A 128 17.67 22.37 -11.05
N ILE A 129 18.29 22.18 -9.89
CA ILE A 129 19.45 22.99 -9.42
C ILE A 129 19.13 24.50 -9.46
N GLY A 130 17.95 24.90 -8.95
CA GLY A 130 17.56 26.31 -8.86
C GLY A 130 17.25 26.98 -10.20
N LYS A 131 17.07 26.21 -11.29
CA LYS A 131 16.61 26.70 -12.59
C LYS A 131 15.27 26.10 -12.93
N GLU A 132 14.32 26.95 -13.29
CA GLU A 132 13.06 26.50 -13.85
C GLU A 132 13.31 25.85 -15.23
N LEU A 133 13.02 24.55 -15.32
CA LEU A 133 13.16 23.77 -16.55
C LEU A 133 11.89 23.83 -17.39
N LEU A 134 10.74 23.72 -16.72
CA LEU A 134 9.44 23.64 -17.38
C LEU A 134 8.36 24.08 -16.39
N THR A 135 7.49 24.96 -16.84
CA THR A 135 6.26 25.33 -16.11
C THR A 135 5.07 24.81 -16.88
N LEU A 136 4.34 23.86 -16.30
CA LEU A 136 3.09 23.34 -16.83
C LEU A 136 1.92 24.03 -16.12
N GLN A 137 0.94 24.49 -16.89
CA GLN A 137 -0.27 25.01 -16.30
C GLN A 137 -1.09 23.86 -15.74
N GLY A 138 -1.49 23.97 -14.46
CA GLY A 138 -2.33 22.97 -13.80
C GLY A 138 -3.71 22.87 -14.47
N PRO A 139 -4.37 21.73 -14.38
CA PRO A 139 -5.72 21.57 -14.91
C PRO A 139 -6.71 22.42 -14.11
N SER A 140 -7.68 23.02 -14.79
CA SER A 140 -8.75 23.77 -14.13
C SER A 140 -9.84 22.81 -13.66
N PHE A 141 -9.93 22.58 -12.35
CA PHE A 141 -11.02 21.84 -11.71
C PHE A 141 -12.08 22.79 -11.16
N LYS A 142 -13.31 22.32 -11.01
CA LYS A 142 -14.41 23.11 -10.43
C LYS A 142 -14.20 23.35 -8.93
N ASP A 143 -13.65 22.36 -8.26
CA ASP A 143 -13.35 22.37 -6.83
C ASP A 143 -12.20 21.40 -6.52
N GLU A 144 -11.68 21.50 -5.30
CA GLU A 144 -10.60 20.66 -4.81
C GLU A 144 -10.98 19.16 -4.78
N ALA A 145 -12.23 18.84 -4.49
CA ALA A 145 -12.71 17.45 -4.46
C ALA A 145 -12.62 16.80 -5.84
N GLN A 146 -12.94 17.54 -6.90
CA GLN A 146 -12.79 17.07 -8.27
C GLN A 146 -11.30 16.85 -8.62
N GLY A 147 -10.43 17.72 -8.17
CA GLY A 147 -8.97 17.56 -8.33
C GLY A 147 -8.45 16.27 -7.70
N TRP A 148 -8.84 15.97 -6.46
CA TRP A 148 -8.48 14.74 -5.78
C TRP A 148 -9.06 13.50 -6.47
N PHE A 149 -10.28 13.58 -6.97
CA PHE A 149 -10.91 12.48 -7.70
C PHE A 149 -10.11 12.11 -8.97
N TYR A 150 -9.78 13.09 -9.82
CA TYR A 150 -8.98 12.82 -11.03
C TYR A 150 -7.56 12.35 -10.70
N THR A 151 -6.97 12.90 -9.66
CA THR A 151 -5.67 12.45 -9.15
C THR A 151 -5.73 10.98 -8.74
N SER A 152 -6.76 10.56 -8.03
CA SER A 152 -6.93 9.16 -7.62
C SER A 152 -7.09 8.21 -8.81
N ILE A 153 -7.74 8.64 -9.89
CA ILE A 153 -7.83 7.86 -11.14
C ILE A 153 -6.45 7.68 -11.76
N ILE A 154 -5.68 8.77 -11.91
CA ILE A 154 -4.35 8.71 -12.51
C ILE A 154 -3.43 7.77 -11.71
N PHE A 155 -3.35 7.96 -10.39
CA PHE A 155 -2.54 7.11 -9.53
C PHE A 155 -3.06 5.67 -9.48
N GLY A 156 -4.38 5.46 -9.48
CA GLY A 156 -5.00 4.15 -9.53
C GLY A 156 -4.64 3.37 -10.79
N VAL A 157 -4.67 4.00 -11.96
CA VAL A 157 -4.26 3.38 -13.23
C VAL A 157 -2.77 3.05 -13.21
N ILE A 158 -1.91 3.99 -12.83
CA ILE A 158 -0.46 3.79 -12.75
C ILE A 158 -0.14 2.65 -11.77
N SER A 159 -0.73 2.67 -10.57
CA SER A 159 -0.55 1.64 -9.55
C SER A 159 -0.98 0.26 -10.05
N THR A 160 -2.12 0.16 -10.74
CA THR A 160 -2.61 -1.10 -11.32
C THR A 160 -1.62 -1.66 -12.34
N LEU A 161 -1.11 -0.82 -13.24
CA LEU A 161 -0.12 -1.22 -14.26
C LEU A 161 1.19 -1.69 -13.62
N ILE A 162 1.68 -0.97 -12.60
CA ILE A 162 2.90 -1.35 -11.89
C ILE A 162 2.72 -2.67 -11.13
N LEU A 163 1.57 -2.86 -10.45
CA LEU A 163 1.29 -4.10 -9.74
C LEU A 163 1.17 -5.29 -10.70
N PHE A 164 0.51 -5.12 -11.85
CA PHE A 164 0.46 -6.16 -12.88
C PHE A 164 1.84 -6.48 -13.44
N TYR A 165 2.62 -5.46 -13.79
CA TYR A 165 3.98 -5.64 -14.27
C TYR A 165 4.82 -6.41 -13.24
N THR A 166 4.75 -6.00 -11.97
CA THR A 166 5.47 -6.68 -10.88
C THR A 166 5.01 -8.13 -10.71
N ALA A 167 3.71 -8.39 -10.72
CA ALA A 167 3.17 -9.74 -10.59
C ALA A 167 3.55 -10.65 -11.78
N LEU A 168 3.66 -10.11 -12.97
CA LEU A 168 4.03 -10.88 -14.17
C LEU A 168 5.53 -11.17 -14.26
N THR A 169 6.36 -10.17 -13.95
CA THR A 169 7.82 -10.26 -14.13
C THR A 169 8.53 -10.94 -12.97
N THR A 170 8.04 -10.77 -11.73
CA THR A 170 8.67 -11.36 -10.54
C THR A 170 8.41 -12.88 -10.50
N LYS A 171 9.43 -13.67 -10.20
CA LYS A 171 9.33 -15.12 -10.04
C LYS A 171 9.54 -15.51 -8.59
N GLU A 172 8.60 -16.29 -8.03
CA GLU A 172 8.78 -16.94 -6.73
C GLU A 172 9.80 -18.08 -6.90
N ARG A 173 11.05 -17.86 -6.49
CA ARG A 173 12.15 -18.83 -6.63
C ARG A 173 12.27 -19.72 -5.40
N VAL A 174 11.79 -19.25 -4.26
CA VAL A 174 11.84 -19.96 -2.99
C VAL A 174 10.46 -20.54 -2.70
N SER A 175 10.34 -21.85 -2.69
CA SER A 175 9.14 -22.52 -2.22
C SER A 175 9.33 -22.88 -0.74
N GLU A 176 8.72 -22.12 0.16
CA GLU A 176 8.70 -22.52 1.57
C GLU A 176 7.71 -23.67 1.79
N PRO A 177 8.07 -24.68 2.60
CA PRO A 177 7.13 -25.72 2.99
C PRO A 177 5.99 -25.10 3.77
N VAL A 178 4.74 -25.52 3.48
CA VAL A 178 3.55 -25.02 4.17
C VAL A 178 3.61 -25.43 5.65
N LYS A 179 4.06 -24.56 6.51
CA LYS A 179 3.89 -24.72 7.95
C LYS A 179 2.45 -24.36 8.28
N LYS A 180 1.66 -25.34 8.68
CA LYS A 180 0.28 -25.13 9.12
C LYS A 180 0.27 -24.48 10.51
N TYR A 181 0.45 -23.17 10.55
CA TYR A 181 0.28 -22.42 11.81
C TYR A 181 -1.20 -22.25 12.11
N LYS A 182 -1.59 -22.51 13.35
CA LYS A 182 -2.90 -22.11 13.89
C LYS A 182 -2.76 -20.74 14.52
N LEU A 183 -3.83 -19.95 14.55
CA LEU A 183 -3.85 -18.64 15.26
C LEU A 183 -3.36 -18.75 16.71
N LYS A 184 -3.62 -19.89 17.36
CA LYS A 184 -3.13 -20.19 18.72
C LYS A 184 -1.59 -20.27 18.80
N ASP A 185 -0.95 -20.70 17.71
CA ASP A 185 0.52 -20.83 17.66
C ASP A 185 1.19 -19.46 17.55
N MET A 186 0.52 -18.46 16.99
CA MET A 186 1.00 -17.07 16.89
C MET A 186 1.23 -16.45 18.27
N LYS A 187 0.34 -16.70 19.23
CA LYS A 187 0.52 -16.22 20.60
C LYS A 187 1.82 -16.79 21.21
N ASN A 188 2.07 -18.07 21.01
CA ASN A 188 3.28 -18.70 21.50
C ASN A 188 4.55 -18.21 20.79
N ILE A 189 4.49 -17.96 19.48
CA ILE A 189 5.60 -17.41 18.70
C ILE A 189 5.93 -16.00 19.16
N LEU A 190 4.92 -15.15 19.39
CA LEU A 190 5.09 -13.77 19.82
C LEU A 190 5.71 -13.69 21.23
N PHE A 191 5.16 -14.43 22.20
CA PHE A 191 5.58 -14.32 23.60
C PHE A 191 6.80 -15.16 23.97
N LYS A 192 7.22 -16.12 23.14
CA LYS A 192 8.44 -16.92 23.36
C LYS A 192 9.67 -16.37 22.62
N ASN A 193 9.50 -15.37 21.78
CA ASN A 193 10.61 -14.78 21.02
C ASN A 193 10.86 -13.35 21.51
N ASP A 194 11.84 -13.21 22.40
CA ASP A 194 12.20 -11.93 23.01
C ASP A 194 12.59 -10.87 21.97
N ALA A 195 13.30 -11.25 20.91
CA ALA A 195 13.67 -10.35 19.84
C ALA A 195 12.43 -9.83 19.10
N LEU A 196 11.45 -10.69 18.83
CA LEU A 196 10.20 -10.31 18.17
C LEU A 196 9.36 -9.40 19.08
N MET A 197 9.34 -9.65 20.38
CA MET A 197 8.67 -8.81 21.37
C MET A 197 9.26 -7.39 21.41
N ILE A 198 10.59 -7.29 21.47
CA ILE A 198 11.29 -5.98 21.48
C ILE A 198 11.04 -5.21 20.19
N LEU A 199 11.13 -5.86 19.04
CA LEU A 199 10.83 -5.25 17.74
C LEU A 199 9.38 -4.79 17.67
N SER A 200 8.42 -5.60 18.10
CA SER A 200 6.99 -5.24 18.10
C SER A 200 6.72 -4.05 19.01
N LEU A 201 7.32 -4.02 20.21
CA LEU A 201 7.21 -2.89 21.14
C LEU A 201 7.83 -1.61 20.56
N SER A 202 9.01 -1.72 19.95
CA SER A 202 9.67 -0.59 19.27
C SER A 202 8.82 -0.03 18.14
N MET A 203 8.24 -0.88 17.29
CA MET A 203 7.31 -0.46 16.24
C MET A 203 6.06 0.21 16.81
N PHE A 204 5.49 -0.34 17.87
CA PHE A 204 4.33 0.24 18.54
C PHE A 204 4.63 1.64 19.08
N LEU A 205 5.74 1.81 19.79
CA LEU A 205 6.16 3.12 20.32
C LEU A 205 6.44 4.12 19.21
N ASN A 206 7.12 3.70 18.15
CA ASN A 206 7.37 4.56 16.99
C ASN A 206 6.06 5.03 16.33
N THR A 207 5.12 4.11 16.13
CA THR A 207 3.80 4.45 15.55
C THR A 207 3.00 5.38 16.47
N ALA A 208 3.08 5.17 17.80
CA ALA A 208 2.41 6.03 18.77
C ALA A 208 2.94 7.47 18.72
N ILE A 209 4.24 7.66 18.57
CA ILE A 209 4.86 8.99 18.41
C ILE A 209 4.32 9.69 17.15
N TRP A 210 4.23 8.97 16.03
CA TRP A 210 3.67 9.52 14.78
C TRP A 210 2.19 9.91 14.86
N VAL A 211 1.43 9.26 15.72
CA VAL A 211 0.00 9.56 15.92
C VAL A 211 -0.23 10.78 16.82
N ILE A 212 0.74 11.09 17.69
CA ILE A 212 0.68 12.22 18.64
C ILE A 212 1.16 13.53 18.00
N GLN A 213 2.00 13.47 16.95
CA GLN A 213 2.42 14.63 16.16
C GLN A 213 1.36 15.06 15.15
#